data_6c042f75e59e8ea6a0ebcd64835546a8
#
_entry.id   6c042f75e59e8ea6a0ebcd64835546a8
#
_cell.length_a   1.000
_cell.length_b   1.000
_cell.length_c   1.000
_cell.angle_alpha   90.00
_cell.angle_beta   90.00
_cell.angle_gamma   90.00
#
_symmetry.space_group_name_H-M   'P 1'
#
loop_
_entity.id
_entity.type
_entity.pdbx_description
1 polymer ?
#
loop_
_entity_poly.entity_id
_entity_poly.type
_entity_poly.pdbx_seq_one_letter_code
_entity_poly.pdbx_strand_id
1 'polypeptide(L)'
;MTLTASLIDRVVRESSKVLVGREREVKLLMIAIIADGHALVEGVPGTAKTLMAKTVARLLNLSFRRIQFTPDLLPADIVGTRVFDPSRGVFVVREGPIFANIVLADEINRASPRTQSALLEAMQEKQATIEGETRPLPDPFTVVATMNPIELEGVFPLPEAQLDRFLIKVSVNQPSRDEMKSLLLRGSWRIDEAFNSLRPVAGRDEVIACRSEIKEVRVEEPIVEYVTRICEASHNHPALRLGVTPRGALVLLRVAKVFALLNGRKYVIPDDVKAAALPALSHRLFLKPEFLAEGLRGEDVVEDLLNRVEVPKP
;
A
#
# COMPACT_ATOMS: atom_id res chain seq x y z
N MET A 1 -4.71 8.33 -23.93
CA MET A 1 -4.27 8.25 -22.51
C MET A 1 -5.47 7.81 -21.71
N THR A 2 -5.36 6.76 -20.89
CA THR A 2 -6.44 6.26 -20.05
C THR A 2 -6.74 7.24 -18.90
N LEU A 3 -7.91 7.13 -18.29
CA LEU A 3 -8.27 7.94 -17.12
C LEU A 3 -7.28 7.69 -15.98
N THR A 4 -6.97 6.43 -15.72
CA THR A 4 -6.02 6.00 -14.68
C THR A 4 -4.62 6.59 -14.89
N ALA A 5 -4.06 6.54 -16.11
CA ALA A 5 -2.76 7.14 -16.41
C ALA A 5 -2.78 8.66 -16.19
N SER A 6 -3.83 9.34 -16.68
CA SER A 6 -3.99 10.79 -16.51
C SER A 6 -4.03 11.20 -15.03
N LEU A 7 -4.82 10.48 -14.22
CA LEU A 7 -4.94 10.76 -12.79
C LEU A 7 -3.60 10.59 -12.07
N ILE A 8 -2.93 9.46 -12.29
CA ILE A 8 -1.65 9.17 -11.63
C ILE A 8 -0.59 10.20 -12.03
N ASP A 9 -0.48 10.56 -13.30
CA ASP A 9 0.49 11.55 -13.79
C ASP A 9 0.26 12.94 -13.16
N ARG A 10 -1.00 13.37 -13.02
CA ARG A 10 -1.33 14.64 -12.33
C ARG A 10 -0.90 14.61 -10.86
N VAL A 11 -1.23 13.52 -10.16
CA VAL A 11 -0.87 13.39 -8.73
C VAL A 11 0.65 13.33 -8.56
N VAL A 12 1.36 12.53 -9.35
CA VAL A 12 2.83 12.44 -9.29
C VAL A 12 3.48 13.80 -9.56
N ARG A 13 3.05 14.50 -10.61
CA ARG A 13 3.58 15.84 -10.97
C ARG A 13 3.36 16.86 -9.85
N GLU A 14 2.16 16.92 -9.27
CA GLU A 14 1.87 17.87 -8.19
C GLU A 14 2.60 17.48 -6.90
N SER A 15 2.72 16.19 -6.61
CA SER A 15 3.42 15.70 -5.41
C SER A 15 4.91 16.05 -5.41
N SER A 16 5.58 16.13 -6.57
CA SER A 16 7.00 16.48 -6.69
C SER A 16 7.33 17.91 -6.24
N LYS A 17 6.32 18.79 -6.09
CA LYS A 17 6.49 20.10 -5.47
C LYS A 17 6.86 19.99 -3.99
N VAL A 18 6.44 18.91 -3.33
CA VAL A 18 6.65 18.64 -1.90
C VAL A 18 7.65 17.51 -1.68
N LEU A 19 7.53 16.45 -2.46
CA LEU A 19 8.28 15.20 -2.32
C LEU A 19 9.41 15.17 -3.36
N VAL A 20 10.64 15.20 -2.90
CA VAL A 20 11.82 15.11 -3.78
C VAL A 20 12.20 13.65 -3.98
N GLY A 21 12.25 13.18 -5.24
CA GLY A 21 12.69 11.83 -5.60
C GLY A 21 11.77 10.72 -5.08
N ARG A 22 10.45 10.98 -4.99
CA ARG A 22 9.46 10.01 -4.50
C ARG A 22 8.37 9.69 -5.51
N GLU A 23 8.62 9.97 -6.78
CA GLU A 23 7.65 9.81 -7.86
C GLU A 23 7.22 8.34 -8.01
N ARG A 24 8.18 7.39 -7.85
CA ARG A 24 7.92 5.95 -7.91
C ARG A 24 7.02 5.50 -6.76
N GLU A 25 7.35 5.91 -5.55
CA GLU A 25 6.60 5.54 -4.34
C GLU A 25 5.19 6.13 -4.36
N VAL A 26 5.03 7.38 -4.77
CA VAL A 26 3.72 8.02 -4.97
C VAL A 26 2.91 7.28 -6.03
N LYS A 27 3.52 6.90 -7.17
CA LYS A 27 2.87 6.09 -8.20
C LYS A 27 2.38 4.75 -7.65
N LEU A 28 3.19 4.06 -6.85
CA LEU A 28 2.79 2.81 -6.20
C LEU A 28 1.65 3.03 -5.19
N LEU A 29 1.69 4.07 -4.37
CA LEU A 29 0.56 4.40 -3.49
C LEU A 29 -0.73 4.66 -4.26
N MET A 30 -0.65 5.37 -5.38
CA MET A 30 -1.80 5.59 -6.26
C MET A 30 -2.33 4.27 -6.84
N ILE A 31 -1.44 3.35 -7.24
CA ILE A 31 -1.82 2.01 -7.70
C ILE A 31 -2.61 1.28 -6.59
N ALA A 32 -2.15 1.33 -5.33
CA ALA A 32 -2.86 0.71 -4.22
C ALA A 32 -4.28 1.29 -4.04
N ILE A 33 -4.43 2.62 -4.08
CA ILE A 33 -5.71 3.31 -3.90
C ILE A 33 -6.68 2.98 -5.05
N ILE A 34 -6.21 3.05 -6.30
CA ILE A 34 -7.03 2.82 -7.49
C ILE A 34 -7.36 1.32 -7.64
N ALA A 35 -6.45 0.42 -7.29
CA ALA A 35 -6.70 -1.01 -7.30
C ALA A 35 -7.53 -1.51 -6.09
N ASP A 36 -8.11 -0.60 -5.30
CA ASP A 36 -8.93 -0.92 -4.12
C ASP A 36 -8.22 -1.83 -3.12
N GLY A 37 -7.00 -1.44 -2.76
CA GLY A 37 -6.16 -2.19 -1.83
C GLY A 37 -5.44 -1.31 -0.82
N HIS A 38 -4.51 -1.92 -0.09
CA HIS A 38 -3.74 -1.31 0.97
C HIS A 38 -2.25 -1.41 0.65
N ALA A 39 -1.43 -0.49 1.15
CA ALA A 39 0.00 -0.46 0.91
C ALA A 39 0.79 -0.68 2.21
N LEU A 40 1.80 -1.53 2.14
CA LEU A 40 2.82 -1.66 3.17
C LEU A 40 4.04 -0.84 2.75
N VAL A 41 4.39 0.17 3.51
CA VAL A 41 5.53 1.06 3.22
C VAL A 41 6.67 0.74 4.17
N GLU A 42 7.75 0.21 3.64
CA GLU A 42 8.93 -0.14 4.38
C GLU A 42 10.05 0.88 4.12
N GLY A 43 10.69 1.34 5.17
CA GLY A 43 11.81 2.29 5.06
C GLY A 43 12.22 2.84 6.40
N VAL A 44 13.45 3.35 6.46
CA VAL A 44 14.01 3.94 7.68
C VAL A 44 13.25 5.20 8.11
N PRO A 45 13.33 5.61 9.38
CA PRO A 45 12.75 6.87 9.86
C PRO A 45 13.25 8.07 9.05
N GLY A 46 12.42 9.10 8.91
CA GLY A 46 12.80 10.34 8.21
C GLY A 46 12.73 10.28 6.68
N THR A 47 12.29 9.18 6.06
CA THR A 47 12.17 9.05 4.59
C THR A 47 10.86 9.57 4.00
N ALA A 48 10.15 10.45 4.73
CA ALA A 48 8.93 11.15 4.30
C ALA A 48 7.69 10.24 4.10
N LYS A 49 7.63 9.05 4.71
CA LYS A 49 6.49 8.11 4.59
C LYS A 49 5.14 8.77 4.94
N THR A 50 5.11 9.46 6.09
CA THR A 50 3.92 10.21 6.56
C THR A 50 3.54 11.33 5.59
N LEU A 51 4.53 12.08 5.11
CA LEU A 51 4.30 13.19 4.18
C LEU A 51 3.76 12.70 2.84
N MET A 52 4.22 11.54 2.34
CA MET A 52 3.70 10.93 1.10
C MET A 52 2.21 10.61 1.21
N ALA A 53 1.80 9.87 2.25
CA ALA A 53 0.39 9.51 2.43
C ALA A 53 -0.51 10.75 2.58
N LYS A 54 -0.05 11.75 3.36
CA LYS A 54 -0.76 13.02 3.56
C LYS A 54 -0.87 13.83 2.27
N THR A 55 0.21 13.86 1.45
CA THR A 55 0.23 14.57 0.17
C THR A 55 -0.74 13.94 -0.82
N VAL A 56 -0.73 12.62 -0.97
CA VAL A 56 -1.65 11.90 -1.86
C VAL A 56 -3.11 12.12 -1.43
N ALA A 57 -3.42 12.03 -0.14
CA ALA A 57 -4.76 12.29 0.37
C ALA A 57 -5.25 13.71 0.02
N ARG A 58 -4.39 14.72 0.20
CA ARG A 58 -4.71 16.11 -0.11
C ARG A 58 -4.95 16.32 -1.62
N LEU A 59 -4.10 15.74 -2.47
CA LEU A 59 -4.23 15.85 -3.92
C LEU A 59 -5.49 15.17 -4.47
N LEU A 60 -5.97 14.13 -3.81
CA LEU A 60 -7.21 13.42 -4.15
C LEU A 60 -8.46 13.98 -3.45
N ASN A 61 -8.33 15.04 -2.64
CA ASN A 61 -9.41 15.59 -1.83
C ASN A 61 -10.11 14.52 -0.97
N LEU A 62 -9.32 13.64 -0.37
CA LEU A 62 -9.77 12.54 0.47
C LEU A 62 -9.45 12.82 1.95
N SER A 63 -10.30 12.36 2.85
CA SER A 63 -10.06 12.46 4.28
C SER A 63 -8.84 11.63 4.69
N PHE A 64 -8.00 12.20 5.55
CA PHE A 64 -6.77 11.60 6.05
C PHE A 64 -6.76 11.53 7.56
N ARG A 65 -6.35 10.38 8.12
CA ARG A 65 -6.07 10.21 9.55
C ARG A 65 -4.76 9.45 9.72
N ARG A 66 -4.02 9.78 10.78
CA ARG A 66 -2.82 9.06 11.21
C ARG A 66 -3.09 8.37 12.53
N ILE A 67 -2.70 7.13 12.61
CA ILE A 67 -2.69 6.31 13.83
C ILE A 67 -1.23 5.95 14.09
N GLN A 68 -0.66 6.45 15.19
CA GLN A 68 0.66 6.05 15.63
C GLN A 68 0.52 4.77 16.45
N PHE A 69 1.12 3.69 15.98
CA PHE A 69 1.08 2.42 16.68
C PHE A 69 2.15 2.42 17.78
N THR A 70 1.70 2.16 19.02
CA THR A 70 2.51 2.08 20.22
C THR A 70 2.12 0.83 21.02
N PRO A 71 2.97 0.31 21.91
CA PRO A 71 2.65 -0.91 22.68
C PRO A 71 1.38 -0.81 23.52
N ASP A 72 1.01 0.38 23.94
CA ASP A 72 -0.17 0.69 24.78
C ASP A 72 -1.42 1.00 23.97
N LEU A 73 -1.34 1.12 22.63
CA LEU A 73 -2.51 1.38 21.78
C LEU A 73 -3.52 0.24 21.87
N LEU A 74 -4.77 0.59 22.11
CA LEU A 74 -5.90 -0.35 22.20
C LEU A 74 -6.70 -0.41 20.88
N PRO A 75 -7.38 -1.52 20.59
CA PRO A 75 -8.32 -1.61 19.46
C PRO A 75 -9.37 -0.50 19.42
N ALA A 76 -9.90 -0.11 20.60
CA ALA A 76 -10.87 0.98 20.71
C ALA A 76 -10.33 2.35 20.28
N ASP A 77 -9.02 2.59 20.41
CA ASP A 77 -8.38 3.81 19.93
C ASP A 77 -8.37 3.90 18.40
N ILE A 78 -8.46 2.75 17.71
CA ILE A 78 -8.51 2.64 16.25
C ILE A 78 -9.95 2.76 15.74
N VAL A 79 -10.85 1.91 16.27
CA VAL A 79 -12.23 1.79 15.75
C VAL A 79 -13.19 2.78 16.39
N GLY A 80 -12.89 3.23 17.62
CA GLY A 80 -13.79 4.09 18.40
C GLY A 80 -14.44 3.37 19.56
N THR A 81 -15.24 4.10 20.31
CA THR A 81 -15.91 3.60 21.52
C THR A 81 -17.24 4.35 21.73
N ARG A 82 -18.06 3.86 22.64
CA ARG A 82 -19.22 4.61 23.15
C ARG A 82 -18.80 5.50 24.30
N VAL A 83 -19.25 6.74 24.26
CA VAL A 83 -19.05 7.71 25.34
C VAL A 83 -20.41 8.19 25.84
N PHE A 84 -20.52 8.39 27.16
CA PHE A 84 -21.72 8.97 27.74
C PHE A 84 -21.78 10.46 27.42
N ASP A 85 -22.88 10.91 26.83
CA ASP A 85 -23.16 12.33 26.62
C ASP A 85 -24.03 12.86 27.79
N PRO A 86 -23.45 13.61 28.73
CA PRO A 86 -24.20 14.10 29.88
C PRO A 86 -25.29 15.08 29.51
N SER A 87 -25.18 15.78 28.38
CA SER A 87 -26.17 16.77 27.94
C SER A 87 -27.47 16.13 27.44
N ARG A 88 -27.36 14.89 26.90
CA ARG A 88 -28.46 14.11 26.34
C ARG A 88 -28.87 12.94 27.21
N GLY A 89 -28.06 12.57 28.22
CA GLY A 89 -28.30 11.41 29.09
C GLY A 89 -28.20 10.06 28.38
N VAL A 90 -27.49 9.99 27.23
CA VAL A 90 -27.38 8.78 26.38
C VAL A 90 -25.94 8.46 26.04
N PHE A 91 -25.70 7.19 25.73
CA PHE A 91 -24.43 6.77 25.13
C PHE A 91 -24.43 7.06 23.63
N VAL A 92 -23.41 7.74 23.15
CA VAL A 92 -23.19 8.04 21.72
C VAL A 92 -21.92 7.34 21.22
N VAL A 93 -21.96 6.85 19.99
CA VAL A 93 -20.78 6.28 19.35
C VAL A 93 -19.86 7.41 18.93
N ARG A 94 -18.61 7.36 19.39
CA ARG A 94 -17.52 8.21 18.91
C ARG A 94 -16.62 7.38 17.99
N GLU A 95 -16.70 7.67 16.69
CA GLU A 95 -15.88 7.00 15.68
C GLU A 95 -14.40 7.25 15.90
N GLY A 96 -13.60 6.20 15.72
CA GLY A 96 -12.15 6.26 15.79
C GLY A 96 -11.52 6.77 14.47
N PRO A 97 -10.20 6.95 14.46
CA PRO A 97 -9.46 7.47 13.31
C PRO A 97 -9.51 6.58 12.06
N ILE A 98 -9.98 5.33 12.17
CA ILE A 98 -10.13 4.43 11.03
C ILE A 98 -11.20 4.92 10.04
N PHE A 99 -12.16 5.74 10.47
CA PHE A 99 -13.22 6.29 9.63
C PHE A 99 -12.70 7.47 8.78
N ALA A 100 -11.73 7.17 7.91
CA ALA A 100 -11.20 8.08 6.92
C ALA A 100 -10.89 7.33 5.62
N ASN A 101 -10.82 8.05 4.49
CA ASN A 101 -10.51 7.45 3.19
C ASN A 101 -9.07 6.91 3.13
N ILE A 102 -8.12 7.66 3.68
CA ILE A 102 -6.72 7.26 3.76
C ILE A 102 -6.28 7.27 5.21
N VAL A 103 -5.95 6.10 5.73
CA VAL A 103 -5.47 5.89 7.09
C VAL A 103 -3.99 5.52 7.03
N LEU A 104 -3.14 6.35 7.64
CA LEU A 104 -1.75 6.02 7.86
C LEU A 104 -1.63 5.28 9.20
N ALA A 105 -1.35 3.99 9.14
CA ALA A 105 -0.98 3.16 10.29
C ALA A 105 0.53 3.20 10.47
N ASP A 106 1.00 4.17 11.26
CA ASP A 106 2.44 4.44 11.40
C ASP A 106 3.06 3.50 12.42
N GLU A 107 4.13 2.78 12.02
CA GLU A 107 4.85 1.77 12.81
C GLU A 107 3.93 0.64 13.31
N ILE A 108 3.17 0.02 12.39
CA ILE A 108 2.15 -1.00 12.73
C ILE A 108 2.69 -2.15 13.56
N ASN A 109 3.97 -2.51 13.41
CA ASN A 109 4.64 -3.58 14.13
C ASN A 109 5.00 -3.24 15.58
N ARG A 110 4.72 -2.02 16.08
CA ARG A 110 4.96 -1.64 17.49
C ARG A 110 3.79 -1.93 18.42
N ALA A 111 2.58 -2.08 17.90
CA ALA A 111 1.42 -2.41 18.73
C ALA A 111 1.23 -3.92 18.87
N SER A 112 0.49 -4.30 19.91
CA SER A 112 0.17 -5.70 20.20
C SER A 112 -0.55 -6.38 19.02
N PRO A 113 -0.44 -7.72 18.86
CA PRO A 113 -1.14 -8.47 17.82
C PRO A 113 -2.67 -8.27 17.83
N ARG A 114 -3.26 -8.04 19.01
CA ARG A 114 -4.69 -7.76 19.14
C ARG A 114 -5.07 -6.45 18.49
N THR A 115 -4.26 -5.41 18.66
CA THR A 115 -4.46 -4.09 18.08
C THR A 115 -4.24 -4.11 16.57
N GLN A 116 -3.18 -4.82 16.11
CA GLN A 116 -2.95 -5.05 14.69
C GLN A 116 -4.15 -5.73 14.03
N SER A 117 -4.70 -6.78 14.66
CA SER A 117 -5.83 -7.54 14.13
C SER A 117 -7.08 -6.69 13.93
N ALA A 118 -7.36 -5.72 14.80
CA ALA A 118 -8.50 -4.81 14.64
C ALA A 118 -8.41 -3.97 13.37
N LEU A 119 -7.22 -3.42 13.05
CA LEU A 119 -6.99 -2.71 11.80
C LEU A 119 -7.13 -3.63 10.59
N LEU A 120 -6.51 -4.82 10.65
CA LEU A 120 -6.47 -5.76 9.54
C LEU A 120 -7.83 -6.40 9.24
N GLU A 121 -8.68 -6.55 10.23
CA GLU A 121 -10.08 -6.95 10.05
C GLU A 121 -10.85 -5.86 9.29
N ALA A 122 -10.75 -4.62 9.73
CA ALA A 122 -11.39 -3.49 9.08
C ALA A 122 -10.91 -3.29 7.62
N MET A 123 -9.64 -3.58 7.34
CA MET A 123 -9.10 -3.57 5.96
C MET A 123 -9.78 -4.60 5.07
N GLN A 124 -10.07 -5.78 5.59
CA GLN A 124 -10.66 -6.87 4.82
C GLN A 124 -12.17 -6.67 4.65
N GLU A 125 -12.87 -6.35 5.74
CA GLU A 125 -14.34 -6.29 5.77
C GLU A 125 -14.90 -4.93 5.33
N LYS A 126 -14.03 -3.90 5.20
CA LYS A 126 -14.41 -2.50 4.90
C LYS A 126 -15.49 -1.93 5.84
N GLN A 127 -15.49 -2.42 7.06
CA GLN A 127 -16.38 -2.01 8.14
C GLN A 127 -15.66 -2.15 9.47
N ALA A 128 -16.16 -1.46 10.49
CA ALA A 128 -15.67 -1.59 11.85
C ALA A 128 -16.84 -1.75 12.82
N THR A 129 -16.69 -2.63 13.83
CA THR A 129 -17.70 -2.86 14.85
C THR A 129 -17.31 -2.16 16.14
N ILE A 130 -18.16 -1.26 16.62
CA ILE A 130 -17.97 -0.49 17.85
C ILE A 130 -19.03 -0.95 18.85
N GLU A 131 -18.62 -1.74 19.84
CA GLU A 131 -19.52 -2.26 20.90
C GLU A 131 -20.83 -2.86 20.37
N GLY A 132 -20.71 -3.70 19.33
CA GLY A 132 -21.84 -4.41 18.71
C GLY A 132 -22.54 -3.67 17.57
N GLU A 133 -22.19 -2.41 17.31
CA GLU A 133 -22.71 -1.64 16.18
C GLU A 133 -21.70 -1.65 15.03
N THR A 134 -22.03 -2.30 13.91
CA THR A 134 -21.20 -2.35 12.72
C THR A 134 -21.48 -1.17 11.81
N ARG A 135 -20.41 -0.47 11.40
CA ARG A 135 -20.46 0.71 10.53
C ARG A 135 -19.55 0.54 9.33
N PRO A 136 -20.01 0.89 8.12
CA PRO A 136 -19.18 0.84 6.92
C PRO A 136 -18.09 1.92 6.99
N LEU A 137 -16.90 1.60 6.45
CA LEU A 137 -15.84 2.57 6.27
C LEU A 137 -16.06 3.40 4.99
N PRO A 138 -15.47 4.60 4.90
CA PRO A 138 -15.59 5.43 3.70
C PRO A 138 -15.08 4.71 2.44
N ASP A 139 -15.71 4.95 1.30
CA ASP A 139 -15.21 4.47 0.01
C ASP A 139 -14.72 5.67 -0.84
N PRO A 140 -13.47 5.68 -1.33
CA PRO A 140 -12.41 4.70 -1.18
C PRO A 140 -11.88 4.60 0.26
N PHE A 141 -11.47 3.40 0.67
CA PHE A 141 -10.78 3.16 1.93
C PHE A 141 -9.43 2.49 1.66
N THR A 142 -8.35 3.13 2.07
CA THR A 142 -6.99 2.60 1.91
C THR A 142 -6.17 2.84 3.16
N VAL A 143 -5.59 1.77 3.68
CA VAL A 143 -4.58 1.83 4.74
C VAL A 143 -3.20 1.87 4.10
N VAL A 144 -2.40 2.82 4.53
CA VAL A 144 -0.96 2.89 4.27
C VAL A 144 -0.27 2.55 5.59
N ALA A 145 0.17 1.31 5.75
CA ALA A 145 0.88 0.88 6.95
C ALA A 145 2.38 1.10 6.78
N THR A 146 3.06 1.63 7.78
CA THR A 146 4.52 1.77 7.74
C THR A 146 5.19 0.77 8.66
N MET A 147 6.36 0.29 8.25
CA MET A 147 7.26 -0.52 9.04
C MET A 147 8.68 0.03 8.95
N ASN A 148 9.42 -0.10 10.06
CA ASN A 148 10.85 0.18 10.09
C ASN A 148 11.62 -1.15 10.10
N PRO A 149 12.40 -1.47 9.05
CA PRO A 149 13.10 -2.74 8.97
C PRO A 149 14.29 -2.86 9.92
N ILE A 150 14.75 -1.77 10.52
CA ILE A 150 15.95 -1.74 11.39
C ILE A 150 15.59 -1.95 12.86
N GLU A 151 14.36 -1.65 13.26
CA GLU A 151 13.92 -1.83 14.63
C GLU A 151 13.63 -3.30 14.92
N LEU A 152 14.46 -3.92 15.79
CA LEU A 152 14.32 -5.31 16.21
C LEU A 152 13.77 -5.44 17.63
N GLU A 153 13.93 -4.41 18.47
CA GLU A 153 13.48 -4.41 19.87
C GLU A 153 12.09 -3.77 20.01
N GLY A 154 11.26 -4.38 20.85
CA GLY A 154 9.92 -3.85 21.16
C GLY A 154 8.93 -3.92 19.99
N VAL A 155 9.16 -4.79 19.00
CA VAL A 155 8.29 -4.97 17.85
C VAL A 155 7.58 -6.32 17.86
N PHE A 156 6.36 -6.35 17.36
CA PHE A 156 5.56 -7.54 17.12
C PHE A 156 5.47 -7.75 15.59
N PRO A 157 6.21 -8.72 15.04
CA PRO A 157 6.18 -8.96 13.61
C PRO A 157 4.77 -9.32 13.14
N LEU A 158 4.41 -8.82 11.96
CA LEU A 158 3.15 -9.21 11.33
C LEU A 158 3.24 -10.66 10.83
N PRO A 159 2.30 -11.52 11.21
CA PRO A 159 2.21 -12.87 10.65
C PRO A 159 2.03 -12.85 9.13
N GLU A 160 2.46 -13.93 8.46
CA GLU A 160 2.39 -14.10 7.01
C GLU A 160 1.00 -13.84 6.43
N ALA A 161 -0.04 -14.40 7.07
CA ALA A 161 -1.43 -14.21 6.66
C ALA A 161 -1.92 -12.76 6.77
N GLN A 162 -1.26 -11.96 7.60
CA GLN A 162 -1.55 -10.53 7.76
C GLN A 162 -0.82 -9.69 6.71
N LEU A 163 0.42 -10.04 6.37
CA LEU A 163 1.17 -9.40 5.29
C LEU A 163 0.49 -9.60 3.94
N ASP A 164 -0.12 -10.76 3.70
CA ASP A 164 -0.86 -11.06 2.46
C ASP A 164 -2.10 -10.18 2.23
N ARG A 165 -2.57 -9.44 3.24
CA ARG A 165 -3.69 -8.48 3.11
C ARG A 165 -3.30 -7.16 2.43
N PHE A 166 -2.01 -6.81 2.44
CA PHE A 166 -1.54 -5.63 1.72
C PHE A 166 -1.43 -5.93 0.23
N LEU A 167 -1.99 -5.07 -0.61
CA LEU A 167 -1.95 -5.23 -2.08
C LEU A 167 -0.51 -5.16 -2.60
N ILE A 168 0.23 -4.16 -2.14
CA ILE A 168 1.61 -3.91 -2.56
C ILE A 168 2.50 -3.54 -1.39
N LYS A 169 3.80 -3.83 -1.57
CA LYS A 169 4.88 -3.30 -0.74
C LYS A 169 5.58 -2.16 -1.49
N VAL A 170 5.85 -1.08 -0.76
CA VAL A 170 6.58 0.10 -1.23
C VAL A 170 7.84 0.24 -0.39
N SER A 171 8.99 -0.05 -0.97
CA SER A 171 10.28 0.14 -0.32
C SER A 171 10.77 1.57 -0.53
N VAL A 172 11.00 2.30 0.56
CA VAL A 172 11.45 3.70 0.55
C VAL A 172 12.90 3.75 0.99
N ASN A 173 13.77 3.98 0.02
CA ASN A 173 15.21 4.05 0.24
C ASN A 173 15.62 5.44 0.77
N GLN A 174 16.86 5.51 1.30
CA GLN A 174 17.51 6.79 1.59
C GLN A 174 17.59 7.62 0.29
N PRO A 175 17.46 8.96 0.42
CA PRO A 175 17.61 9.82 -0.75
C PRO A 175 19.02 9.71 -1.34
N SER A 176 19.11 9.72 -2.66
CA SER A 176 20.38 9.83 -3.38
C SER A 176 21.09 11.14 -3.03
N ARG A 177 22.37 11.25 -3.41
CA ARG A 177 23.15 12.47 -3.18
C ARG A 177 22.48 13.72 -3.75
N ASP A 178 21.94 13.63 -4.96
CA ASP A 178 21.32 14.77 -5.64
C ASP A 178 19.95 15.13 -5.04
N GLU A 179 19.16 14.13 -4.64
CA GLU A 179 17.90 14.32 -3.91
C GLU A 179 18.17 14.95 -2.54
N MET A 180 19.19 14.49 -1.81
CA MET A 180 19.61 15.07 -0.53
C MET A 180 20.03 16.54 -0.70
N LYS A 181 20.84 16.85 -1.73
CA LYS A 181 21.22 18.22 -2.05
C LYS A 181 19.99 19.09 -2.34
N SER A 182 19.04 18.57 -3.12
CA SER A 182 17.78 19.27 -3.41
C SER A 182 16.95 19.53 -2.16
N LEU A 183 16.86 18.57 -1.25
CA LEU A 183 16.16 18.71 0.03
C LEU A 183 16.79 19.80 0.91
N LEU A 184 18.11 19.79 1.02
CA LEU A 184 18.85 20.79 1.80
C LEU A 184 18.70 22.20 1.24
N LEU A 185 18.72 22.35 -0.09
CA LEU A 185 18.51 23.66 -0.75
C LEU A 185 17.09 24.17 -0.60
N ARG A 186 16.08 23.29 -0.56
CA ARG A 186 14.68 23.69 -0.32
C ARG A 186 14.47 24.11 1.13
N GLY A 187 15.05 23.41 2.11
CA GLY A 187 14.80 23.61 3.53
C GLY A 187 13.41 23.16 3.98
N SER A 188 13.24 22.86 5.25
CA SER A 188 11.99 22.30 5.79
C SER A 188 10.80 23.25 5.66
N TRP A 189 10.99 24.53 5.93
CA TRP A 189 9.93 25.56 5.88
C TRP A 189 9.33 25.72 4.46
N ARG A 190 10.12 25.58 3.39
CA ARG A 190 9.62 25.60 2.01
C ARG A 190 8.81 24.36 1.66
N ILE A 191 9.14 23.22 2.28
CA ILE A 191 8.35 21.99 2.13
C ILE A 191 6.97 22.16 2.75
N ASP A 192 6.88 22.77 3.93
CA ASP A 192 5.61 23.05 4.60
C ASP A 192 4.77 24.07 3.83
N GLU A 193 5.38 25.13 3.33
CA GLU A 193 4.72 26.11 2.45
C GLU A 193 4.20 25.44 1.17
N ALA A 194 5.03 24.64 0.50
CA ALA A 194 4.66 23.91 -0.70
C ALA A 194 3.50 22.95 -0.41
N PHE A 195 3.56 22.20 0.69
CA PHE A 195 2.46 21.32 1.10
C PHE A 195 1.17 22.12 1.33
N ASN A 196 1.23 23.25 2.03
CA ASN A 196 0.06 24.08 2.32
C ASN A 196 -0.53 24.71 1.06
N SER A 197 0.28 24.96 0.04
CA SER A 197 -0.15 25.51 -1.26
C SER A 197 -0.76 24.48 -2.20
N LEU A 198 -0.61 23.17 -1.94
CA LEU A 198 -1.18 22.13 -2.78
C LEU A 198 -2.69 22.27 -2.92
N ARG A 199 -3.17 22.15 -4.14
CA ARG A 199 -4.60 22.09 -4.45
C ARG A 199 -4.97 20.67 -4.88
N PRO A 200 -6.17 20.19 -4.55
CA PRO A 200 -6.66 18.92 -5.08
C PRO A 200 -6.62 18.93 -6.62
N VAL A 201 -6.17 17.82 -7.19
CA VAL A 201 -6.14 17.59 -8.64
C VAL A 201 -7.21 16.61 -9.09
N ALA A 202 -7.83 15.92 -8.14
CA ALA A 202 -8.92 14.99 -8.36
C ALA A 202 -9.77 14.86 -7.09
N GLY A 203 -10.87 14.12 -7.21
CA GLY A 203 -11.76 13.79 -6.10
C GLY A 203 -12.11 12.31 -6.05
N ARG A 204 -12.93 11.96 -5.07
CA ARG A 204 -13.46 10.62 -4.84
C ARG A 204 -14.00 9.95 -6.11
N ASP A 205 -14.84 10.65 -6.86
CA ASP A 205 -15.55 10.09 -8.01
C ASP A 205 -14.60 9.69 -9.14
N GLU A 206 -13.51 10.44 -9.34
CA GLU A 206 -12.50 10.11 -10.33
C GLU A 206 -11.70 8.86 -9.92
N VAL A 207 -11.40 8.69 -8.62
CA VAL A 207 -10.78 7.45 -8.10
C VAL A 207 -11.68 6.25 -8.35
N ILE A 208 -12.99 6.39 -8.10
CA ILE A 208 -13.98 5.32 -8.35
C ILE A 208 -14.09 5.00 -9.84
N ALA A 209 -14.06 6.02 -10.71
CA ALA A 209 -14.08 5.83 -12.16
C ALA A 209 -12.84 5.05 -12.65
N CYS A 210 -11.64 5.35 -12.09
CA CYS A 210 -10.43 4.57 -12.37
C CYS A 210 -10.56 3.10 -11.93
N ARG A 211 -11.21 2.82 -10.78
CA ARG A 211 -11.50 1.43 -10.36
C ARG A 211 -12.37 0.69 -11.35
N SER A 212 -13.33 1.37 -11.96
CA SER A 212 -14.18 0.80 -12.99
C SER A 212 -13.39 0.52 -14.27
N GLU A 213 -12.48 1.42 -14.65
CA GLU A 213 -11.60 1.23 -15.81
C GLU A 213 -10.72 -0.03 -15.69
N ILE A 214 -10.23 -0.38 -14.46
CA ILE A 214 -9.44 -1.60 -14.23
C ILE A 214 -10.24 -2.86 -14.56
N LYS A 215 -11.56 -2.88 -14.30
CA LYS A 215 -12.42 -4.04 -14.55
C LYS A 215 -12.54 -4.33 -16.05
N GLU A 216 -12.42 -3.31 -16.89
CA GLU A 216 -12.49 -3.43 -18.35
C GLU A 216 -11.21 -3.95 -19.00
N VAL A 217 -10.09 -3.98 -18.25
CA VAL A 217 -8.80 -4.47 -18.78
C VAL A 217 -8.85 -5.96 -19.00
N ARG A 218 -8.61 -6.39 -20.24
CA ARG A 218 -8.60 -7.81 -20.64
C ARG A 218 -7.33 -8.51 -20.18
N VAL A 219 -7.50 -9.77 -19.85
CA VAL A 219 -6.38 -10.69 -19.54
C VAL A 219 -6.60 -11.93 -20.39
N GLU A 220 -5.73 -12.16 -21.34
CA GLU A 220 -5.77 -13.31 -22.23
C GLU A 220 -5.16 -14.54 -21.54
N GLU A 221 -5.57 -15.74 -21.99
CA GLU A 221 -5.15 -17.03 -21.40
C GLU A 221 -3.62 -17.19 -21.27
N PRO A 222 -2.79 -16.79 -22.26
CA PRO A 222 -1.32 -16.86 -22.12
C PRO A 222 -0.76 -16.05 -20.94
N ILE A 223 -1.42 -14.96 -20.56
CA ILE A 223 -1.02 -14.15 -19.38
C ILE A 223 -1.41 -14.88 -18.09
N VAL A 224 -2.61 -15.49 -18.06
CA VAL A 224 -3.05 -16.30 -16.92
C VAL A 224 -2.07 -17.46 -16.71
N GLU A 225 -1.71 -18.17 -17.79
CA GLU A 225 -0.73 -19.25 -17.76
C GLU A 225 0.64 -18.78 -17.27
N TYR A 226 1.11 -17.59 -17.72
CA TYR A 226 2.36 -17.01 -17.25
C TYR A 226 2.37 -16.75 -15.75
N VAL A 227 1.29 -16.17 -15.21
CA VAL A 227 1.14 -15.95 -13.77
C VAL A 227 1.08 -17.27 -13.02
N THR A 228 0.38 -18.28 -13.56
CA THR A 228 0.31 -19.62 -12.97
C THR A 228 1.69 -20.26 -12.86
N ARG A 229 2.51 -20.19 -13.92
CA ARG A 229 3.89 -20.67 -13.90
C ARG A 229 4.79 -19.95 -12.90
N ILE A 230 4.61 -18.63 -12.74
CA ILE A 230 5.32 -17.89 -11.69
C ILE A 230 4.95 -18.42 -10.30
N CYS A 231 3.66 -18.67 -10.05
CA CYS A 231 3.20 -19.25 -8.79
C CYS A 231 3.78 -20.65 -8.55
N GLU A 232 3.71 -21.55 -9.54
CA GLU A 232 4.28 -22.89 -9.47
C GLU A 232 5.79 -22.87 -9.22
N ALA A 233 6.54 -22.02 -9.95
CA ALA A 233 7.96 -21.83 -9.74
C ALA A 233 8.28 -21.36 -8.33
N SER A 234 7.42 -20.50 -7.73
CA SER A 234 7.60 -20.04 -6.36
C SER A 234 7.45 -21.16 -5.33
N HIS A 235 6.52 -22.11 -5.55
CA HIS A 235 6.34 -23.26 -4.65
C HIS A 235 7.51 -24.25 -4.70
N ASN A 236 8.21 -24.30 -5.83
CA ASN A 236 9.37 -25.17 -6.04
C ASN A 236 10.71 -24.46 -5.79
N HIS A 237 10.68 -23.20 -5.34
CA HIS A 237 11.91 -22.43 -5.13
C HIS A 237 12.63 -22.87 -3.85
N PRO A 238 13.94 -23.23 -3.90
CA PRO A 238 14.67 -23.81 -2.77
C PRO A 238 14.72 -22.91 -1.54
N ALA A 239 14.81 -21.60 -1.76
CA ALA A 239 14.91 -20.61 -0.67
C ALA A 239 13.56 -20.30 0.00
N LEU A 240 12.44 -20.72 -0.58
CA LEU A 240 11.14 -20.37 -0.03
C LEU A 240 10.60 -21.47 0.90
N ARG A 241 10.02 -21.03 2.02
CA ARG A 241 9.18 -21.84 2.90
C ARG A 241 7.73 -21.80 2.43
N LEU A 242 7.28 -20.65 1.95
CA LEU A 242 5.95 -20.44 1.39
C LEU A 242 6.08 -19.61 0.11
N GLY A 243 5.53 -20.11 -0.99
CA GLY A 243 5.43 -19.43 -2.28
C GLY A 243 4.19 -18.55 -2.40
N VAL A 244 3.89 -18.11 -3.62
CA VAL A 244 2.76 -17.23 -3.94
C VAL A 244 1.44 -17.95 -3.69
N THR A 245 0.60 -17.37 -2.83
CA THR A 245 -0.76 -17.86 -2.56
C THR A 245 -1.72 -17.54 -3.72
N PRO A 246 -2.88 -18.22 -3.83
CA PRO A 246 -3.91 -17.85 -4.82
C PRO A 246 -4.33 -16.36 -4.71
N ARG A 247 -4.39 -15.80 -3.49
CA ARG A 247 -4.61 -14.36 -3.28
C ARG A 247 -3.49 -13.53 -3.91
N GLY A 248 -2.23 -13.93 -3.72
CA GLY A 248 -1.07 -13.26 -4.32
C GLY A 248 -1.12 -13.26 -5.85
N ALA A 249 -1.54 -14.36 -6.48
CA ALA A 249 -1.74 -14.46 -7.92
C ALA A 249 -2.82 -13.48 -8.44
N LEU A 250 -3.96 -13.42 -7.74
CA LEU A 250 -5.05 -12.48 -8.07
C LEU A 250 -4.61 -11.01 -7.90
N VAL A 251 -3.82 -10.74 -6.86
CA VAL A 251 -3.23 -9.41 -6.63
C VAL A 251 -2.26 -9.05 -7.75
N LEU A 252 -1.39 -9.98 -8.16
CA LEU A 252 -0.44 -9.76 -9.25
C LEU A 252 -1.16 -9.35 -10.54
N LEU A 253 -2.22 -10.07 -10.92
CA LEU A 253 -3.04 -9.72 -12.10
C LEU A 253 -3.74 -8.37 -11.92
N ARG A 254 -4.28 -8.08 -10.75
CA ARG A 254 -4.94 -6.78 -10.47
C ARG A 254 -3.96 -5.62 -10.64
N VAL A 255 -2.76 -5.74 -10.11
CA VAL A 255 -1.71 -4.71 -10.22
C VAL A 255 -1.21 -4.61 -11.66
N ALA A 256 -1.04 -5.73 -12.38
CA ALA A 256 -0.66 -5.76 -13.79
C ALA A 256 -1.68 -5.02 -14.69
N LYS A 257 -2.99 -5.16 -14.41
CA LYS A 257 -4.03 -4.38 -15.11
C LYS A 257 -3.83 -2.87 -14.96
N VAL A 258 -3.43 -2.40 -13.77
CA VAL A 258 -3.14 -0.97 -13.57
C VAL A 258 -1.91 -0.56 -14.38
N PHE A 259 -0.86 -1.39 -14.43
CA PHE A 259 0.32 -1.12 -15.27
C PHE A 259 -0.03 -1.06 -16.75
N ALA A 260 -0.93 -1.94 -17.25
CA ALA A 260 -1.42 -1.86 -18.62
C ALA A 260 -2.11 -0.52 -18.91
N LEU A 261 -2.99 -0.05 -18.00
CA LEU A 261 -3.64 1.25 -18.12
C LEU A 261 -2.64 2.42 -18.09
N LEU A 262 -1.62 2.35 -17.24
CA LEU A 262 -0.55 3.36 -17.19
C LEU A 262 0.21 3.47 -18.52
N ASN A 263 0.31 2.36 -19.24
CA ASN A 263 0.92 2.30 -20.58
C ASN A 263 -0.11 2.52 -21.72
N GLY A 264 -1.32 3.02 -21.40
CA GLY A 264 -2.35 3.38 -22.36
C GLY A 264 -3.09 2.20 -22.98
N ARG A 265 -2.96 0.99 -22.43
CA ARG A 265 -3.54 -0.25 -22.97
C ARG A 265 -4.72 -0.73 -22.11
N LYS A 266 -5.72 -1.35 -22.75
CA LYS A 266 -6.85 -2.04 -22.11
C LYS A 266 -6.68 -3.56 -22.11
N TYR A 267 -5.48 -4.06 -22.23
CA TYR A 267 -5.11 -5.47 -22.12
C TYR A 267 -3.73 -5.61 -21.50
N VAL A 268 -3.53 -6.69 -20.77
CA VAL A 268 -2.28 -7.00 -20.05
C VAL A 268 -1.30 -7.70 -20.99
N ILE A 269 -0.03 -7.30 -20.92
CA ILE A 269 1.09 -8.00 -21.57
C ILE A 269 2.07 -8.53 -20.50
N PRO A 270 3.01 -9.43 -20.85
CA PRO A 270 3.97 -9.97 -19.88
C PRO A 270 4.78 -8.91 -19.14
N ASP A 271 5.13 -7.81 -19.80
CA ASP A 271 5.90 -6.73 -19.16
C ASP A 271 5.12 -6.03 -18.04
N ASP A 272 3.78 -5.98 -18.13
CA ASP A 272 2.95 -5.45 -17.03
C ASP A 272 2.96 -6.40 -15.82
N VAL A 273 2.98 -7.71 -16.06
CA VAL A 273 3.11 -8.72 -15.00
C VAL A 273 4.48 -8.60 -14.32
N LYS A 274 5.56 -8.45 -15.10
CA LYS A 274 6.91 -8.22 -14.57
C LYS A 274 7.00 -6.96 -13.74
N ALA A 275 6.44 -5.84 -14.23
CA ALA A 275 6.42 -4.58 -13.50
C ALA A 275 5.62 -4.65 -12.19
N ALA A 276 4.54 -5.45 -12.18
CA ALA A 276 3.70 -5.68 -11.03
C ALA A 276 4.32 -6.65 -10.00
N ALA A 277 5.17 -7.58 -10.43
CA ALA A 277 5.62 -8.69 -9.60
C ALA A 277 6.36 -8.23 -8.35
N LEU A 278 7.31 -7.31 -8.49
CA LEU A 278 8.11 -6.84 -7.35
C LEU A 278 7.23 -6.20 -6.25
N PRO A 279 6.42 -5.17 -6.52
CA PRO A 279 5.58 -4.58 -5.48
C PRO A 279 4.47 -5.51 -4.98
N ALA A 280 3.96 -6.42 -5.81
CA ALA A 280 2.87 -7.31 -5.43
C ALA A 280 3.32 -8.56 -4.67
N LEU A 281 4.51 -9.10 -4.92
CA LEU A 281 4.91 -10.40 -4.42
C LEU A 281 6.01 -10.39 -3.36
N SER A 282 6.92 -9.38 -3.33
CA SER A 282 8.10 -9.40 -2.47
C SER A 282 7.79 -9.62 -0.98
N HIS A 283 6.67 -9.10 -0.47
CA HIS A 283 6.23 -9.26 0.91
C HIS A 283 5.38 -10.53 1.16
N ARG A 284 5.14 -11.34 0.11
CA ARG A 284 4.37 -12.59 0.15
C ARG A 284 5.25 -13.83 0.04
N LEU A 285 6.53 -13.65 -0.28
CA LEU A 285 7.50 -14.71 -0.39
C LEU A 285 8.23 -14.88 0.94
N PHE A 286 7.99 -15.99 1.62
CA PHE A 286 8.57 -16.25 2.94
C PHE A 286 9.76 -17.16 2.83
N LEU A 287 10.95 -16.59 3.04
CA LEU A 287 12.21 -17.30 2.93
C LEU A 287 12.44 -18.22 4.14
N LYS A 288 13.21 -19.26 3.93
CA LYS A 288 13.75 -20.11 4.99
C LYS A 288 14.82 -19.33 5.78
N PRO A 289 14.97 -19.62 7.09
CA PRO A 289 15.88 -18.86 7.96
C PRO A 289 17.34 -18.86 7.47
N GLU A 290 17.82 -19.96 6.90
CA GLU A 290 19.18 -20.05 6.38
C GLU A 290 19.47 -19.03 5.28
N PHE A 291 18.55 -18.83 4.33
CA PHE A 291 18.70 -17.87 3.24
C PHE A 291 18.54 -16.42 3.69
N LEU A 292 17.68 -16.18 4.71
CA LEU A 292 17.59 -14.87 5.35
C LEU A 292 18.90 -14.49 6.05
N ALA A 293 19.58 -15.45 6.69
CA ALA A 293 20.87 -15.24 7.34
C ALA A 293 21.99 -14.94 6.31
N GLU A 294 21.89 -15.47 5.09
CA GLU A 294 22.78 -15.15 3.97
C GLU A 294 22.48 -13.78 3.33
N GLY A 295 21.43 -13.08 3.77
CA GLY A 295 21.06 -11.76 3.29
C GLY A 295 20.13 -11.74 2.08
N LEU A 296 19.61 -12.91 1.64
CA LEU A 296 18.65 -12.98 0.55
C LEU A 296 17.33 -12.31 0.96
N ARG A 297 16.71 -11.60 0.04
CA ARG A 297 15.44 -10.87 0.25
C ARG A 297 14.34 -11.40 -0.67
N GLY A 298 13.09 -11.10 -0.33
CA GLY A 298 11.95 -11.44 -1.18
C GLY A 298 12.04 -10.81 -2.58
N GLU A 299 12.62 -9.62 -2.68
CA GLU A 299 12.87 -8.91 -3.94
C GLU A 299 13.79 -9.73 -4.87
N ASP A 300 14.90 -10.29 -4.33
CA ASP A 300 15.86 -11.09 -5.11
C ASP A 300 15.20 -12.37 -5.63
N VAL A 301 14.33 -12.98 -4.83
CA VAL A 301 13.57 -14.17 -5.25
C VAL A 301 12.55 -13.84 -6.33
N VAL A 302 11.87 -12.68 -6.26
CA VAL A 302 10.97 -12.25 -7.34
C VAL A 302 11.73 -12.11 -8.65
N GLU A 303 12.91 -11.49 -8.64
CA GLU A 303 13.76 -11.32 -9.83
C GLU A 303 14.20 -12.68 -10.38
N ASP A 304 14.61 -13.61 -9.52
CA ASP A 304 15.00 -14.97 -9.93
C ASP A 304 13.82 -15.72 -10.56
N LEU A 305 12.63 -15.66 -9.97
CA LEU A 305 11.42 -16.27 -10.52
C LEU A 305 11.08 -15.71 -11.92
N LEU A 306 11.16 -14.40 -12.11
CA LEU A 306 10.91 -13.77 -13.42
C LEU A 306 11.94 -14.15 -14.48
N ASN A 307 13.18 -14.44 -14.09
CA ASN A 307 14.23 -14.88 -14.98
C ASN A 307 14.11 -16.36 -15.37
N ARG A 308 13.55 -17.21 -14.49
CA ARG A 308 13.39 -18.66 -14.73
C ARG A 308 12.15 -18.99 -15.55
N VAL A 309 11.08 -18.21 -15.38
CA VAL A 309 9.80 -18.51 -16.04
C VAL A 309 9.77 -17.94 -17.44
N GLU A 310 9.60 -18.83 -18.41
CA GLU A 310 9.52 -18.45 -19.83
C GLU A 310 8.33 -17.54 -20.10
N VAL A 311 8.60 -16.42 -20.77
CA VAL A 311 7.59 -15.44 -21.18
C VAL A 311 6.76 -16.04 -22.33
N PRO A 312 5.43 -15.95 -22.29
CA PRO A 312 4.59 -16.41 -23.40
C PRO A 312 4.96 -15.67 -24.69
N LYS A 313 5.07 -16.44 -25.76
CA LYS A 313 5.24 -15.86 -27.11
C LYS A 313 3.93 -15.22 -27.53
N PRO A 314 3.99 -14.11 -28.31
CA PRO A 314 2.82 -13.43 -28.80
C PRO A 314 1.98 -14.29 -29.74
#